data_bce8e6b2dabb076518e60c07e8c8a08a
#
_entry.id   bce8e6b2dabb076518e60c07e8c8a08a
#
_cell.length_a   1.000
_cell.length_b   1.000
_cell.length_c   1.000
_cell.angle_alpha   90.00
_cell.angle_beta   90.00
_cell.angle_gamma   90.00
#
_symmetry.space_group_name_H-M   'P 1'
#
loop_
_entity.id
_entity.type
_entity.pdbx_description
1 polymer ?
#
loop_
_entity_poly.entity_id
_entity_poly.type
_entity_poly.pdbx_seq_one_letter_code
_entity_poly.pdbx_strand_id
1 'polypeptide(L)'
;GGDCFCLYAPAGSNDVIAMNGSGKAPAGATIDWFEDQGITALDPLSPHVVTVPGAVRAWEALLAKHGRKGLDAVLQPAIGLAEHGHPVHDRTASDWASSRDKLAGDPDSRVKFLRDGAALKAGEVFRQPELAATLRAIAKGGAKAFYEGPIAADMVAKLRSLGGLHTEEDFANATAEFVTPI
;
A
#
# COMPACT_ATOMS: atom_id res chain seq x y z
N GLY A 1 0.10 1.04 -0.35
CA GLY A 1 -0.30 -0.27 -0.76
C GLY A 1 -0.93 -1.00 0.41
N GLY A 2 -0.40 -2.01 0.94
CA GLY A 2 -0.83 -2.66 2.16
C GLY A 2 -2.14 -3.44 2.04
N ASP A 3 -2.77 -3.66 3.20
CA ASP A 3 -3.96 -4.48 3.32
C ASP A 3 -5.25 -3.69 3.15
N CYS A 4 -6.31 -4.38 2.76
CA CYS A 4 -7.67 -3.85 2.77
C CYS A 4 -8.64 -4.95 3.19
N PHE A 5 -9.25 -4.80 4.35
CA PHE A 5 -10.34 -5.66 4.81
C PHE A 5 -11.64 -4.88 4.76
N CYS A 6 -12.71 -5.52 4.30
CA CYS A 6 -14.00 -4.87 4.20
C CYS A 6 -15.11 -5.82 4.70
N LEU A 7 -16.00 -5.29 5.54
CA LEU A 7 -17.30 -5.86 5.80
C LEU A 7 -18.35 -4.94 5.18
N TYR A 8 -19.18 -5.48 4.31
CA TYR A 8 -20.21 -4.72 3.59
C TYR A 8 -21.59 -5.34 3.83
N ALA A 9 -22.49 -4.53 4.36
CA ALA A 9 -23.89 -4.89 4.54
C ALA A 9 -24.74 -4.14 3.47
N PRO A 10 -25.26 -4.85 2.44
CA PRO A 10 -26.11 -4.22 1.43
C PRO A 10 -27.40 -3.70 2.05
N ALA A 11 -27.83 -2.52 1.62
CA ALA A 11 -29.09 -1.95 2.09
C ALA A 11 -30.26 -2.89 1.77
N GLY A 12 -31.10 -3.19 2.76
CA GLY A 12 -32.24 -4.09 2.61
C GLY A 12 -31.92 -5.58 2.64
N SER A 13 -30.67 -5.96 2.94
CA SER A 13 -30.26 -7.35 3.19
C SER A 13 -29.83 -7.51 4.65
N ASN A 14 -30.00 -8.72 5.17
CA ASN A 14 -29.42 -9.15 6.45
C ASN A 14 -28.02 -9.80 6.28
N ASP A 15 -27.57 -9.92 5.04
CA ASP A 15 -26.28 -10.54 4.76
C ASP A 15 -25.15 -9.56 5.01
N VAL A 16 -24.03 -10.08 5.50
CA VAL A 16 -22.76 -9.36 5.56
C VAL A 16 -21.78 -10.04 4.60
N ILE A 17 -21.19 -9.26 3.73
CA ILE A 17 -20.18 -9.71 2.79
C ILE A 17 -18.82 -9.31 3.35
N ALA A 18 -17.92 -10.26 3.47
CA ALA A 18 -16.54 -9.98 3.88
C ALA A 18 -15.61 -10.08 2.67
N MET A 19 -14.59 -9.22 2.66
CA MET A 19 -13.53 -9.23 1.66
C MET A 19 -12.18 -9.18 2.35
N ASN A 20 -11.29 -10.08 1.94
CA ASN A 20 -9.89 -10.10 2.30
C ASN A 20 -9.05 -9.58 1.13
N GLY A 21 -8.48 -8.41 1.29
CA GLY A 21 -7.53 -7.79 0.37
C GLY A 21 -6.16 -7.60 1.02
N SER A 22 -5.75 -8.48 1.93
CA SER A 22 -4.37 -8.54 2.41
C SER A 22 -3.46 -9.05 1.29
N GLY A 23 -2.25 -8.54 1.24
CA GLY A 23 -1.25 -9.03 0.30
C GLY A 23 -0.70 -10.38 0.72
N LYS A 24 -0.21 -11.14 -0.24
CA LYS A 24 0.52 -12.40 0.00
C LYS A 24 2.02 -12.14 0.06
N ALA A 25 2.76 -12.97 0.78
CA ALA A 25 4.20 -13.01 0.67
C ALA A 25 4.61 -13.33 -0.78
N PRO A 26 5.76 -12.84 -1.27
CA PRO A 26 6.25 -13.24 -2.58
C PRO A 26 6.48 -14.75 -2.64
N ALA A 27 6.29 -15.37 -3.79
CA ALA A 27 6.38 -16.82 -3.97
C ALA A 27 7.74 -17.40 -3.54
N GLY A 28 8.81 -16.62 -3.67
CA GLY A 28 10.15 -17.00 -3.24
C GLY A 28 10.37 -17.02 -1.72
N ALA A 29 9.45 -16.46 -0.92
CA ALA A 29 9.56 -16.40 0.53
C ALA A 29 9.03 -17.71 1.18
N THR A 30 9.73 -18.81 0.94
CA THR A 30 9.41 -20.13 1.48
C THR A 30 10.11 -20.38 2.83
N ILE A 31 9.57 -21.30 3.63
CA ILE A 31 10.22 -21.69 4.90
C ILE A 31 11.62 -22.22 4.63
N ASP A 32 11.77 -23.09 3.63
CA ASP A 32 13.07 -23.68 3.27
C ASP A 32 14.10 -22.59 2.93
N TRP A 33 13.67 -21.56 2.16
CA TRP A 33 14.56 -20.44 1.85
C TRP A 33 15.03 -19.71 3.10
N PHE A 34 14.14 -19.42 4.05
CA PHE A 34 14.50 -18.75 5.30
C PHE A 34 15.43 -19.63 6.17
N GLU A 35 15.19 -20.92 6.23
CA GLU A 35 16.05 -21.89 6.94
C GLU A 35 17.45 -21.95 6.32
N ASP A 36 17.55 -22.02 5.01
CA ASP A 36 18.82 -22.00 4.26
C ASP A 36 19.63 -20.71 4.49
N GLN A 37 18.94 -19.58 4.71
CA GLN A 37 19.59 -18.31 5.06
C GLN A 37 19.89 -18.17 6.57
N GLY A 38 19.48 -19.13 7.40
CA GLY A 38 19.63 -19.07 8.85
C GLY A 38 18.75 -17.99 9.52
N ILE A 39 17.67 -17.57 8.85
CA ILE A 39 16.77 -16.53 9.35
C ILE A 39 15.68 -17.20 10.21
N THR A 40 15.79 -17.05 11.51
CA THR A 40 14.82 -17.62 12.49
C THR A 40 13.81 -16.59 12.99
N ALA A 41 14.03 -15.31 12.73
CA ALA A 41 13.13 -14.22 13.08
C ALA A 41 13.25 -13.09 12.06
N LEU A 42 12.12 -12.45 11.73
CA LEU A 42 12.10 -11.35 10.79
C LEU A 42 12.31 -10.02 11.51
N ASP A 43 13.29 -9.23 11.03
CA ASP A 43 13.44 -7.83 11.45
C ASP A 43 12.27 -7.02 10.86
N PRO A 44 11.56 -6.21 11.67
CA PRO A 44 10.48 -5.33 11.20
C PRO A 44 10.89 -4.33 10.11
N LEU A 45 12.17 -4.07 9.93
CA LEU A 45 12.70 -3.19 8.87
C LEU A 45 13.23 -3.96 7.66
N SER A 46 13.16 -5.28 7.69
CA SER A 46 13.58 -6.14 6.57
C SER A 46 12.56 -6.08 5.43
N PRO A 47 13.00 -6.16 4.16
CA PRO A 47 12.09 -6.30 3.02
C PRO A 47 11.27 -7.62 3.06
N HIS A 48 11.67 -8.58 3.86
CA HIS A 48 10.99 -9.87 4.02
C HIS A 48 9.66 -9.79 4.79
N VAL A 49 9.40 -8.70 5.52
CA VAL A 49 8.10 -8.44 6.16
C VAL A 49 7.12 -7.72 5.22
N VAL A 50 7.57 -7.32 4.04
CA VAL A 50 6.72 -6.64 3.06
C VAL A 50 6.00 -7.68 2.21
N THR A 51 4.67 -7.65 2.23
CA THR A 51 3.84 -8.44 1.33
C THR A 51 3.59 -7.68 0.02
N VAL A 52 3.15 -8.38 -1.03
CA VAL A 52 2.60 -7.73 -2.22
C VAL A 52 1.39 -6.90 -1.80
N PRO A 53 1.30 -5.60 -2.12
CA PRO A 53 0.17 -4.78 -1.67
C PRO A 53 -1.16 -5.28 -2.22
N GLY A 54 -2.12 -5.60 -1.35
CA GLY A 54 -3.43 -6.14 -1.76
C GLY A 54 -4.53 -5.09 -1.96
N ALA A 55 -4.37 -3.91 -1.36
CA ALA A 55 -5.45 -2.91 -1.24
C ALA A 55 -6.03 -2.44 -2.58
N VAL A 56 -5.22 -2.21 -3.60
CA VAL A 56 -5.71 -1.68 -4.89
C VAL A 56 -6.56 -2.72 -5.62
N ARG A 57 -6.20 -4.02 -5.54
CA ARG A 57 -7.05 -5.11 -6.05
C ARG A 57 -8.38 -5.18 -5.31
N ALA A 58 -8.33 -5.02 -3.99
CA ALA A 58 -9.52 -5.00 -3.16
C ALA A 58 -10.47 -3.85 -3.51
N TRP A 59 -9.95 -2.64 -3.73
CA TRP A 59 -10.78 -1.49 -4.16
C TRP A 59 -11.46 -1.77 -5.49
N GLU A 60 -10.73 -2.28 -6.47
CA GLU A 60 -11.29 -2.63 -7.79
C GLU A 60 -12.36 -3.70 -7.67
N ALA A 61 -12.09 -4.80 -6.95
CA ALA A 61 -13.03 -5.89 -6.75
C ALA A 61 -14.32 -5.45 -6.03
N LEU A 62 -14.18 -4.63 -4.98
CA LEU A 62 -15.31 -4.10 -4.24
C LEU A 62 -16.18 -3.18 -5.11
N LEU A 63 -15.55 -2.27 -5.85
CA LEU A 63 -16.25 -1.35 -6.75
C LEU A 63 -16.91 -2.08 -7.92
N ALA A 64 -16.25 -3.08 -8.50
CA ALA A 64 -16.82 -3.89 -9.58
C ALA A 64 -18.10 -4.62 -9.16
N LYS A 65 -18.16 -5.09 -7.90
CA LYS A 65 -19.28 -5.89 -7.39
C LYS A 65 -20.40 -5.04 -6.79
N HIS A 66 -20.05 -3.96 -6.09
CA HIS A 66 -20.98 -3.18 -5.26
C HIS A 66 -20.95 -1.68 -5.54
N GLY A 67 -19.99 -1.20 -6.32
CA GLY A 67 -19.82 0.22 -6.60
C GLY A 67 -20.85 0.75 -7.60
N ARG A 68 -21.12 2.06 -7.48
CA ARG A 68 -21.89 2.84 -8.48
C ARG A 68 -21.00 3.76 -9.30
N LYS A 69 -19.73 3.88 -8.91
CA LYS A 69 -18.72 4.71 -9.58
C LYS A 69 -17.46 3.88 -9.75
N GLY A 70 -16.66 4.18 -10.77
CA GLY A 70 -15.37 3.56 -11.00
C GLY A 70 -14.26 4.19 -10.17
N LEU A 71 -13.07 3.60 -10.23
CA LEU A 71 -11.85 4.11 -9.58
C LEU A 71 -11.51 5.53 -10.05
N ASP A 72 -11.79 5.86 -11.31
CA ASP A 72 -11.61 7.19 -11.89
C ASP A 72 -12.30 8.29 -11.09
N ALA A 73 -13.53 8.03 -10.63
CA ALA A 73 -14.33 8.98 -9.88
C ALA A 73 -14.00 8.97 -8.37
N VAL A 74 -13.84 7.77 -7.78
CA VAL A 74 -13.68 7.67 -6.31
C VAL A 74 -12.29 8.08 -5.84
N LEU A 75 -11.27 8.04 -6.70
CA LEU A 75 -9.91 8.45 -6.36
C LEU A 75 -9.66 9.96 -6.46
N GLN A 76 -10.55 10.75 -7.07
CA GLN A 76 -10.34 12.20 -7.26
C GLN A 76 -10.05 12.96 -5.96
N PRO A 77 -10.78 12.74 -4.85
CA PRO A 77 -10.46 13.44 -3.59
C PRO A 77 -9.06 13.08 -3.07
N ALA A 78 -8.66 11.81 -3.14
CA ALA A 78 -7.35 11.37 -2.70
C ALA A 78 -6.22 11.94 -3.57
N ILE A 79 -6.44 11.99 -4.89
CA ILE A 79 -5.52 12.64 -5.85
C ILE A 79 -5.36 14.11 -5.49
N GLY A 80 -6.45 14.83 -5.24
CA GLY A 80 -6.42 16.24 -4.86
C GLY A 80 -5.66 16.48 -3.55
N LEU A 81 -5.88 15.67 -2.53
CA LEU A 81 -5.17 15.75 -1.25
C LEU A 81 -3.68 15.44 -1.39
N ALA A 82 -3.32 14.45 -2.19
CA ALA A 82 -1.93 14.11 -2.44
C ALA A 82 -1.21 15.23 -3.21
N GLU A 83 -1.84 15.83 -4.20
CA GLU A 83 -1.25 16.86 -5.06
C GLU A 83 -1.17 18.22 -4.38
N HIS A 84 -2.29 18.70 -3.84
CA HIS A 84 -2.37 20.03 -3.24
C HIS A 84 -1.95 20.05 -1.78
N GLY A 85 -1.92 18.87 -1.15
CA GLY A 85 -1.56 18.66 0.24
C GLY A 85 -2.75 18.78 1.19
N HIS A 86 -2.48 18.34 2.40
CA HIS A 86 -3.42 18.42 3.52
C HIS A 86 -2.65 18.75 4.80
N PRO A 87 -3.29 19.40 5.79
CA PRO A 87 -2.64 19.65 7.07
C PRO A 87 -2.38 18.33 7.80
N VAL A 88 -1.18 18.20 8.37
CA VAL A 88 -0.82 17.05 9.20
C VAL A 88 -1.62 17.10 10.50
N HIS A 89 -2.29 16.00 10.82
CA HIS A 89 -3.07 15.88 12.07
C HIS A 89 -2.13 15.67 13.27
N ASP A 90 -2.55 16.13 14.47
CA ASP A 90 -1.76 16.06 15.71
C ASP A 90 -1.21 14.66 15.99
N ARG A 91 -2.05 13.62 15.86
CA ARG A 91 -1.62 12.23 16.06
C ARG A 91 -0.56 11.81 15.05
N THR A 92 -0.74 12.12 13.77
CA THR A 92 0.22 11.81 12.72
C THR A 92 1.56 12.52 12.95
N ALA A 93 1.53 13.79 13.36
CA ALA A 93 2.73 14.53 13.70
C ALA A 93 3.51 13.89 14.86
N SER A 94 2.80 13.44 15.91
CA SER A 94 3.38 12.73 17.04
C SER A 94 4.01 11.40 16.64
N ASP A 95 3.30 10.60 15.81
CA ASP A 95 3.80 9.30 15.33
C ASP A 95 5.03 9.46 14.41
N TRP A 96 5.05 10.49 13.57
CA TRP A 96 6.23 10.78 12.74
C TRP A 96 7.42 11.27 13.56
N ALA A 97 7.17 12.12 14.57
CA ALA A 97 8.23 12.57 15.47
C ALA A 97 8.87 11.40 16.23
N SER A 98 8.05 10.47 16.74
CA SER A 98 8.54 9.28 17.43
C SER A 98 9.24 8.27 16.50
N SER A 99 8.90 8.29 15.21
CA SER A 99 9.50 7.43 14.17
C SER A 99 10.62 8.11 13.37
N ARG A 100 11.06 9.31 13.79
CA ARG A 100 12.01 10.14 13.04
C ARG A 100 13.28 9.40 12.64
N ASP A 101 13.89 8.68 13.58
CA ASP A 101 15.17 7.99 13.32
C ASP A 101 14.99 6.80 12.36
N LYS A 102 13.85 6.10 12.45
CA LYS A 102 13.45 5.06 11.49
C LYS A 102 13.29 5.64 10.09
N LEU A 103 12.58 6.77 9.95
CA LEU A 103 12.39 7.45 8.67
C LEU A 103 13.71 7.99 8.09
N ALA A 104 14.61 8.46 8.95
CA ALA A 104 15.92 8.96 8.54
C ALA A 104 16.87 7.86 8.06
N GLY A 105 16.64 6.60 8.44
CA GLY A 105 17.46 5.45 8.10
C GLY A 105 17.35 5.04 6.62
N ASP A 106 16.24 5.32 5.95
CA ASP A 106 16.08 5.09 4.51
C ASP A 106 16.12 6.43 3.75
N PRO A 107 16.96 6.58 2.71
CA PRO A 107 17.13 7.84 1.99
C PRO A 107 15.83 8.37 1.37
N ASP A 108 15.00 7.49 0.81
CA ASP A 108 13.75 7.86 0.14
C ASP A 108 12.71 8.30 1.17
N SER A 109 12.59 7.55 2.28
CA SER A 109 11.70 7.91 3.39
C SER A 109 12.10 9.23 4.02
N ARG A 110 13.40 9.47 4.20
CA ARG A 110 13.92 10.72 4.75
C ARG A 110 13.52 11.92 3.90
N VAL A 111 13.71 11.84 2.59
CA VAL A 111 13.36 12.95 1.67
C VAL A 111 11.84 13.17 1.64
N LYS A 112 11.06 12.10 1.72
CA LYS A 112 9.60 12.15 1.57
C LYS A 112 8.88 12.59 2.84
N PHE A 113 9.32 12.14 4.01
CA PHE A 113 8.60 12.31 5.27
C PHE A 113 9.26 13.27 6.26
N LEU A 114 10.50 13.69 6.01
CA LEU A 114 11.19 14.65 6.87
C LEU A 114 11.50 15.94 6.09
N ARG A 115 11.40 17.07 6.78
CA ARG A 115 11.80 18.38 6.28
C ARG A 115 13.00 18.85 7.09
N ASP A 116 14.13 19.05 6.45
CA ASP A 116 15.42 19.40 7.11
C ASP A 116 15.77 18.42 8.25
N GLY A 117 15.45 17.13 8.05
CA GLY A 117 15.72 16.06 9.02
C GLY A 117 14.76 16.01 10.21
N ALA A 118 13.71 16.82 10.24
CA ALA A 118 12.68 16.83 11.27
C ALA A 118 11.31 16.35 10.73
N ALA A 119 10.51 15.73 11.58
CA ALA A 119 9.13 15.40 11.25
C ALA A 119 8.29 16.68 11.11
N LEU A 120 7.29 16.64 10.24
CA LEU A 120 6.34 17.73 10.10
C LEU A 120 5.51 17.89 11.39
N LYS A 121 5.22 19.14 11.73
CA LYS A 121 4.36 19.48 12.87
C LYS A 121 2.90 19.45 12.48
N ALA A 122 2.04 19.33 13.48
CA ALA A 122 0.59 19.48 13.30
C ALA A 122 0.25 20.82 12.62
N GLY A 123 -0.65 20.77 11.64
CA GLY A 123 -1.06 21.92 10.83
C GLY A 123 -0.13 22.24 9.63
N GLU A 124 1.10 21.72 9.59
CA GLU A 124 1.95 21.87 8.40
C GLU A 124 1.37 21.09 7.22
N VAL A 125 1.53 21.62 6.01
CA VAL A 125 0.98 21.00 4.80
C VAL A 125 1.92 19.93 4.27
N PHE A 126 1.42 18.70 4.19
CA PHE A 126 2.10 17.56 3.57
C PHE A 126 1.59 17.33 2.15
N ARG A 127 2.51 17.17 1.20
CA ARG A 127 2.21 16.91 -0.22
C ARG A 127 2.96 15.69 -0.70
N GLN A 128 2.32 14.92 -1.58
CA GLN A 128 2.87 13.72 -2.21
C GLN A 128 2.54 13.69 -3.70
N PRO A 129 3.18 14.53 -4.54
CA PRO A 129 2.86 14.61 -5.97
C PRO A 129 3.08 13.28 -6.71
N GLU A 130 4.07 12.47 -6.29
CA GLU A 130 4.31 11.14 -6.87
C GLU A 130 3.17 10.17 -6.53
N LEU A 131 2.61 10.24 -5.31
CA LEU A 131 1.42 9.48 -4.96
C LEU A 131 0.21 9.93 -5.79
N ALA A 132 0.06 11.23 -6.02
CA ALA A 132 -0.99 11.75 -6.90
C ALA A 132 -0.85 11.19 -8.33
N ALA A 133 0.38 11.13 -8.86
CA ALA A 133 0.64 10.54 -10.18
C ALA A 133 0.30 9.04 -10.22
N THR A 134 0.68 8.28 -9.19
CA THR A 134 0.33 6.86 -9.04
C THR A 134 -1.18 6.65 -8.98
N LEU A 135 -1.89 7.44 -8.16
CA LEU A 135 -3.36 7.36 -8.05
C LEU A 135 -4.06 7.73 -9.36
N ARG A 136 -3.53 8.69 -10.14
CA ARG A 136 -4.04 9.00 -11.49
C ARG A 136 -3.84 7.84 -12.46
N ALA A 137 -2.70 7.15 -12.40
CA ALA A 137 -2.47 5.97 -13.23
C ALA A 137 -3.48 4.86 -12.90
N ILE A 138 -3.75 4.61 -11.61
CA ILE A 138 -4.76 3.67 -11.15
C ILE A 138 -6.17 4.11 -11.59
N ALA A 139 -6.51 5.39 -11.42
CA ALA A 139 -7.79 5.93 -11.83
C ALA A 139 -8.07 5.72 -13.34
N LYS A 140 -7.03 5.85 -14.17
CA LYS A 140 -7.11 5.70 -15.63
C LYS A 140 -7.07 4.24 -16.09
N GLY A 141 -6.21 3.42 -15.50
CA GLY A 141 -5.89 2.07 -15.99
C GLY A 141 -6.38 0.93 -15.08
N GLY A 142 -7.11 1.25 -14.01
CA GLY A 142 -7.54 0.25 -13.03
C GLY A 142 -6.38 -0.30 -12.21
N ALA A 143 -6.65 -1.38 -11.49
CA ALA A 143 -5.64 -2.07 -10.69
C ALA A 143 -4.47 -2.59 -11.55
N LYS A 144 -4.72 -2.91 -12.82
CA LYS A 144 -3.67 -3.34 -13.76
C LYS A 144 -2.53 -2.33 -13.83
N ALA A 145 -2.82 -1.02 -13.84
CA ALA A 145 -1.78 0.02 -13.89
C ALA A 145 -0.87 0.06 -12.65
N PHE A 146 -1.32 -0.50 -11.53
CA PHE A 146 -0.53 -0.60 -10.30
C PHE A 146 0.28 -1.89 -10.21
N TYR A 147 -0.32 -3.02 -10.63
CA TYR A 147 0.29 -4.34 -10.48
C TYR A 147 1.13 -4.79 -11.67
N GLU A 148 1.03 -4.09 -12.79
CA GLU A 148 1.78 -4.40 -14.01
C GLU A 148 2.45 -3.13 -14.56
N GLY A 149 3.60 -3.28 -15.22
CA GLY A 149 4.32 -2.17 -15.83
C GLY A 149 5.13 -1.32 -14.85
N PRO A 150 5.31 0.00 -15.11
CA PRO A 150 6.35 0.80 -14.45
C PRO A 150 6.22 0.90 -12.93
N ILE A 151 4.99 0.96 -12.39
CA ILE A 151 4.76 1.10 -10.94
C ILE A 151 5.17 -0.19 -10.22
N ALA A 152 4.76 -1.35 -10.73
CA ALA A 152 5.16 -2.65 -10.17
C ALA A 152 6.67 -2.85 -10.30
N ALA A 153 7.24 -2.57 -11.47
CA ALA A 153 8.68 -2.70 -11.70
C ALA A 153 9.51 -1.85 -10.73
N ASP A 154 9.11 -0.60 -10.46
CA ASP A 154 9.79 0.28 -9.51
C ASP A 154 9.74 -0.26 -8.08
N MET A 155 8.55 -0.72 -7.62
CA MET A 155 8.40 -1.33 -6.30
C MET A 155 9.25 -2.60 -6.15
N VAL A 156 9.22 -3.47 -7.16
CA VAL A 156 10.02 -4.70 -7.18
C VAL A 156 11.51 -4.38 -7.17
N ALA A 157 11.96 -3.42 -7.99
CA ALA A 157 13.35 -3.01 -8.03
C ALA A 157 13.83 -2.49 -6.67
N LYS A 158 13.03 -1.64 -6.00
CA LYS A 158 13.36 -1.14 -4.66
C LYS A 158 13.44 -2.29 -3.65
N LEU A 159 12.44 -3.17 -3.59
CA LEU A 159 12.42 -4.31 -2.65
C LEU A 159 13.62 -5.25 -2.88
N ARG A 160 13.93 -5.56 -4.14
CA ARG A 160 15.09 -6.40 -4.48
C ARG A 160 16.41 -5.74 -4.14
N SER A 161 16.55 -4.44 -4.30
CA SER A 161 17.76 -3.71 -3.91
C SER A 161 18.05 -3.78 -2.41
N LEU A 162 17.02 -4.05 -1.60
CA LEU A 162 17.08 -4.27 -0.16
C LEU A 162 17.23 -5.75 0.23
N GLY A 163 17.32 -6.68 -0.75
CA GLY A 163 17.39 -8.12 -0.53
C GLY A 163 16.04 -8.84 -0.51
N GLY A 164 14.95 -8.17 -0.87
CA GLY A 164 13.61 -8.77 -0.96
C GLY A 164 13.49 -9.78 -2.12
N LEU A 165 12.52 -10.68 -2.01
CA LEU A 165 12.30 -11.80 -2.94
C LEU A 165 11.23 -11.52 -4.01
N HIS A 166 10.63 -10.34 -3.96
CA HIS A 166 9.51 -9.95 -4.81
C HIS A 166 9.85 -10.00 -6.30
N THR A 167 8.87 -10.38 -7.11
CA THR A 167 8.92 -10.40 -8.57
C THR A 167 7.73 -9.63 -9.15
N GLU A 168 7.84 -9.20 -10.40
CA GLU A 168 6.70 -8.58 -11.10
C GLU A 168 5.55 -9.59 -11.28
N GLU A 169 5.84 -10.89 -11.35
CA GLU A 169 4.84 -11.96 -11.41
C GLU A 169 4.03 -12.05 -10.11
N ASP A 170 4.68 -11.91 -8.93
CA ASP A 170 3.98 -11.85 -7.65
C ASP A 170 2.96 -10.69 -7.63
N PHE A 171 3.35 -9.53 -8.18
CA PHE A 171 2.47 -8.37 -8.29
C PHE A 171 1.33 -8.62 -9.27
N ALA A 172 1.60 -9.14 -10.48
CA ALA A 172 0.58 -9.44 -11.48
C ALA A 172 -0.47 -10.44 -10.98
N ASN A 173 -0.04 -11.40 -10.13
CA ASN A 173 -0.90 -12.42 -9.53
C ASN A 173 -1.63 -11.96 -8.26
N ALA A 174 -1.54 -10.67 -7.86
CA ALA A 174 -2.25 -10.15 -6.71
C ALA A 174 -3.77 -10.28 -6.87
N THR A 175 -4.45 -10.77 -5.84
CA THR A 175 -5.90 -11.02 -5.83
C THR A 175 -6.54 -10.46 -4.56
N ALA A 176 -7.86 -10.22 -4.61
CA ALA A 176 -8.69 -9.99 -3.45
C ALA A 176 -9.78 -11.08 -3.40
N GLU A 177 -10.13 -11.53 -2.22
CA GLU A 177 -11.02 -12.66 -2.02
C GLU A 177 -12.26 -12.23 -1.24
N PHE A 178 -13.46 -12.56 -1.76
CA PHE A 178 -14.67 -12.48 -0.97
C PHE A 178 -14.77 -13.74 -0.12
N VAL A 179 -14.95 -13.57 1.17
CA VAL A 179 -14.96 -14.66 2.14
C VAL A 179 -16.25 -14.62 2.97
N THR A 180 -16.62 -15.75 3.58
CA THR A 180 -17.73 -15.79 4.52
C THR A 180 -17.28 -15.20 5.85
N PRO A 181 -17.99 -14.17 6.39
CA PRO A 181 -17.67 -13.64 7.71
C PRO A 181 -17.92 -14.71 8.79
N ILE A 182 -17.13 -14.65 9.85
CA ILE A 182 -17.26 -15.51 11.02
C ILE A 182 -18.35 -14.95 11.93
#